data_dba770af5088489c88e1d6359a97d280
#
_entry.id   dba770af5088489c88e1d6359a97d280
#
_cell.length_a   1.000
_cell.length_b   1.000
_cell.length_c   1.000
_cell.angle_alpha   90.00
_cell.angle_beta   90.00
_cell.angle_gamma   90.00
#
_symmetry.space_group_name_H-M   'P 1'
#
loop_
_entity.id
_entity.type
_entity.pdbx_description
1 polymer ?
#
loop_
_entity_poly.entity_id
_entity_poly.type
_entity_poly.pdbx_seq_one_letter_code
_entity_poly.pdbx_strand_id
1 'polypeptide(L)'
;MSVHELALQRSKYKHLTDDEWRWFLQQVEGRERTADKLPTFAAIEDWWYPVRLSCEQCSSELTARYKASLVSGEKMVDLTAGYGVDTYFLSEQFKKADYVEQNEELCRIAKHNFEFTIHNSQLKIHHATAEDYLSSLSGEVGRGLDLIFADPARRDNHGGKVFRLEDCTPNVVELLPTLLSHLTPKGRIMLKLSPMLDITQAVKELSAVSIQWSVYVVAVKNEVKEVLLLSRKSKDESQKTDITAIDLAEPEKAFIFTREEERNCALINGDATLNGGFLYEPNAAILKAGAYKLVAQRYGLQKLDVNTHLYVSDTLIENFPGRVWQINSQCTIHDAQGSQANVLCRNYPLTPEQLKKKLHLRDGGTAFVIGCRVNGKPTLFYAERV
;
A
#
# COMPACT_ATOMS: atom_id res chain seq x y z
N MET A 1 -20.59 -21.80 -9.21
CA MET A 1 -19.72 -22.95 -9.62
C MET A 1 -18.31 -22.39 -9.70
N SER A 2 -17.39 -22.93 -8.92
CA SER A 2 -16.00 -22.44 -8.90
C SER A 2 -15.28 -22.78 -10.22
N VAL A 3 -14.21 -22.01 -10.52
CA VAL A 3 -13.37 -22.29 -11.70
C VAL A 3 -12.83 -23.71 -11.69
N HIS A 4 -12.54 -24.28 -10.52
CA HIS A 4 -12.07 -25.65 -10.38
C HIS A 4 -13.15 -26.67 -10.77
N GLU A 5 -14.37 -26.50 -10.28
CA GLU A 5 -15.51 -27.36 -10.66
C GLU A 5 -15.82 -27.26 -12.16
N LEU A 6 -15.70 -26.06 -12.72
CA LEU A 6 -15.91 -25.80 -14.14
C LEU A 6 -14.84 -26.48 -14.99
N ALA A 7 -13.57 -26.43 -14.60
CA ALA A 7 -12.46 -27.05 -15.31
C ALA A 7 -12.64 -28.57 -15.47
N LEU A 8 -13.26 -29.24 -14.49
CA LEU A 8 -13.59 -30.68 -14.55
C LEU A 8 -14.72 -31.00 -15.53
N GLN A 9 -15.45 -30.00 -16.04
CA GLN A 9 -16.59 -30.18 -16.95
C GLN A 9 -16.25 -29.95 -18.43
N ARG A 10 -14.96 -29.99 -18.83
CA ARG A 10 -14.52 -29.78 -20.22
C ARG A 10 -15.35 -30.56 -21.25
N SER A 11 -15.79 -31.76 -20.89
CA SER A 11 -16.61 -32.62 -21.77
C SER A 11 -17.97 -32.03 -22.16
N LYS A 12 -18.51 -31.08 -21.36
CA LYS A 12 -19.77 -30.37 -21.67
C LYS A 12 -19.57 -29.23 -22.66
N TYR A 13 -18.33 -28.76 -22.85
CA TYR A 13 -17.95 -27.63 -23.68
C TYR A 13 -17.10 -28.02 -24.88
N LYS A 14 -17.41 -29.18 -25.49
CA LYS A 14 -16.67 -29.73 -26.64
C LYS A 14 -16.71 -28.84 -27.89
N HIS A 15 -17.67 -27.90 -27.96
CA HIS A 15 -17.80 -26.96 -29.06
C HIS A 15 -16.73 -25.84 -29.00
N LEU A 16 -16.11 -25.62 -27.86
CA LEU A 16 -15.02 -24.65 -27.72
C LEU A 16 -13.68 -25.31 -28.10
N THR A 17 -12.84 -24.55 -28.78
CA THR A 17 -11.43 -24.93 -28.97
C THR A 17 -10.70 -24.87 -27.61
N ASP A 18 -9.46 -25.39 -27.55
CA ASP A 18 -8.68 -25.35 -26.29
C ASP A 18 -8.28 -23.93 -25.89
N ASP A 19 -8.09 -23.04 -26.86
CA ASP A 19 -7.79 -21.61 -26.56
C ASP A 19 -9.03 -20.89 -26.07
N GLU A 20 -10.18 -21.07 -26.67
CA GLU A 20 -11.45 -20.51 -26.19
C GLU A 20 -11.81 -21.05 -24.80
N TRP A 21 -11.53 -22.33 -24.55
CA TRP A 21 -11.73 -22.89 -23.22
C TRP A 21 -10.81 -22.30 -22.16
N ARG A 22 -9.52 -22.13 -22.47
CA ARG A 22 -8.56 -21.45 -21.57
C ARG A 22 -8.97 -20.02 -21.29
N TRP A 23 -9.35 -19.28 -22.33
CA TRP A 23 -9.87 -17.92 -22.19
C TRP A 23 -11.13 -17.89 -21.31
N PHE A 24 -12.10 -18.77 -21.53
CA PHE A 24 -13.31 -18.84 -20.73
C PHE A 24 -13.02 -19.11 -19.24
N LEU A 25 -12.14 -20.07 -18.93
CA LEU A 25 -11.71 -20.34 -17.56
C LEU A 25 -10.99 -19.12 -16.93
N GLN A 26 -10.15 -18.42 -17.69
CA GLN A 26 -9.49 -17.19 -17.25
C GLN A 26 -10.51 -16.11 -16.88
N GLN A 27 -11.58 -15.93 -17.65
CA GLN A 27 -12.62 -14.96 -17.35
C GLN A 27 -13.37 -15.29 -16.07
N VAL A 28 -13.74 -16.56 -15.86
CA VAL A 28 -14.39 -17.01 -14.62
C VAL A 28 -13.46 -16.84 -13.43
N GLU A 29 -12.20 -17.28 -13.53
CA GLU A 29 -11.21 -17.15 -12.46
C GLU A 29 -10.94 -15.68 -12.12
N GLY A 30 -10.77 -14.84 -13.13
CA GLY A 30 -10.53 -13.41 -12.94
C GLY A 30 -11.67 -12.73 -12.19
N ARG A 31 -12.91 -13.00 -12.57
CA ARG A 31 -14.11 -12.48 -11.89
C ARG A 31 -14.19 -12.96 -10.44
N GLU A 32 -14.03 -14.26 -10.19
CA GLU A 32 -14.07 -14.81 -8.82
C GLU A 32 -13.02 -14.18 -7.89
N ARG A 33 -11.78 -14.04 -8.39
CA ARG A 33 -10.66 -13.52 -7.59
C ARG A 33 -10.70 -12.03 -7.33
N THR A 34 -11.35 -11.28 -8.21
CA THR A 34 -11.33 -9.82 -8.13
C THR A 34 -12.65 -9.20 -7.68
N ALA A 35 -13.71 -9.99 -7.51
CA ALA A 35 -15.04 -9.48 -7.18
C ALA A 35 -15.05 -8.56 -5.95
N ASP A 36 -14.41 -8.97 -4.86
CA ASP A 36 -14.31 -8.17 -3.64
C ASP A 36 -13.30 -7.02 -3.76
N LYS A 37 -12.28 -7.20 -4.60
CA LYS A 37 -11.20 -6.25 -4.81
C LYS A 37 -11.59 -5.13 -5.77
N LEU A 38 -12.41 -5.44 -6.78
CA LEU A 38 -12.83 -4.59 -7.88
C LEU A 38 -14.35 -4.71 -8.11
N PRO A 39 -15.20 -4.36 -7.15
CA PRO A 39 -16.65 -4.53 -7.25
C PRO A 39 -17.26 -3.80 -8.44
N THR A 40 -16.77 -2.62 -8.82
CA THR A 40 -17.20 -1.90 -10.00
C THR A 40 -17.01 -2.72 -11.27
N PHE A 41 -15.84 -3.36 -11.45
CA PHE A 41 -15.57 -4.17 -12.64
C PHE A 41 -16.36 -5.48 -12.63
N ALA A 42 -16.53 -6.10 -11.47
CA ALA A 42 -17.32 -7.32 -11.34
C ALA A 42 -18.81 -7.12 -11.65
N ALA A 43 -19.32 -5.89 -11.53
CA ALA A 43 -20.70 -5.54 -11.89
C ALA A 43 -20.92 -5.39 -13.39
N ILE A 44 -19.86 -5.28 -14.20
CA ILE A 44 -19.95 -5.15 -15.66
C ILE A 44 -19.95 -6.54 -16.27
N GLU A 45 -21.00 -6.89 -17.03
CA GLU A 45 -21.22 -8.24 -17.55
C GLU A 45 -20.12 -8.67 -18.52
N ASP A 46 -19.76 -7.83 -19.48
CA ASP A 46 -18.78 -8.11 -20.54
C ASP A 46 -17.35 -7.67 -20.18
N TRP A 47 -17.04 -7.49 -18.91
CA TRP A 47 -15.70 -7.11 -18.48
C TRP A 47 -14.69 -8.25 -18.67
N TRP A 48 -13.56 -7.96 -19.34
CA TRP A 48 -12.49 -8.94 -19.56
C TRP A 48 -11.43 -8.89 -18.47
N TYR A 49 -11.03 -10.09 -18.05
CA TYR A 49 -10.04 -10.29 -16.99
C TYR A 49 -8.73 -10.82 -17.57
N PRO A 50 -7.57 -10.26 -17.21
CA PRO A 50 -6.26 -10.77 -17.61
C PRO A 50 -5.91 -12.06 -16.87
N VAL A 51 -4.72 -12.59 -17.15
CA VAL A 51 -4.18 -13.74 -16.44
C VAL A 51 -4.12 -13.47 -14.94
N ARG A 52 -4.20 -14.54 -14.15
CA ARG A 52 -4.24 -14.54 -12.69
C ARG A 52 -3.24 -13.60 -12.05
N LEU A 53 -1.97 -13.61 -12.48
CA LEU A 53 -0.91 -12.79 -11.90
C LEU A 53 -1.25 -11.28 -11.99
N SER A 54 -1.75 -10.81 -13.13
CA SER A 54 -2.16 -9.42 -13.31
C SER A 54 -3.35 -9.04 -12.42
N CYS A 55 -4.30 -9.98 -12.20
CA CYS A 55 -5.41 -9.78 -11.26
C CYS A 55 -4.93 -9.68 -9.80
N GLU A 56 -3.95 -10.48 -9.41
CA GLU A 56 -3.39 -10.47 -8.06
C GLU A 56 -2.57 -9.20 -7.78
N GLN A 57 -1.77 -8.74 -8.74
CA GLN A 57 -0.85 -7.61 -8.60
C GLN A 57 -1.51 -6.24 -8.77
N CYS A 58 -2.67 -6.12 -9.43
CA CYS A 58 -3.32 -4.83 -9.62
C CYS A 58 -3.75 -4.18 -8.29
N SER A 59 -3.96 -2.88 -8.30
CA SER A 59 -4.55 -2.13 -7.18
C SER A 59 -5.95 -2.64 -6.83
N SER A 60 -6.38 -2.45 -5.57
CA SER A 60 -7.80 -2.55 -5.25
C SER A 60 -8.54 -1.28 -5.68
N GLU A 61 -9.84 -1.38 -5.90
CA GLU A 61 -10.68 -0.22 -6.19
C GLU A 61 -10.53 0.86 -5.11
N LEU A 62 -10.50 0.45 -3.83
CA LEU A 62 -10.35 1.36 -2.71
C LEU A 62 -9.05 2.18 -2.78
N THR A 63 -7.92 1.54 -3.07
CA THR A 63 -6.63 2.22 -3.19
C THR A 63 -6.54 3.05 -4.47
N ALA A 64 -7.14 2.61 -5.57
CA ALA A 64 -7.19 3.37 -6.83
C ALA A 64 -8.04 4.64 -6.70
N ARG A 65 -9.21 4.57 -6.06
CA ARG A 65 -10.05 5.74 -5.75
C ARG A 65 -9.33 6.71 -4.82
N TYR A 66 -8.58 6.22 -3.84
CA TYR A 66 -7.76 7.08 -2.97
C TYR A 66 -6.71 7.84 -3.79
N LYS A 67 -5.97 7.17 -4.70
CA LYS A 67 -5.02 7.84 -5.62
C LYS A 67 -5.72 8.91 -6.46
N ALA A 68 -6.88 8.59 -7.01
CA ALA A 68 -7.67 9.54 -7.79
C ALA A 68 -8.09 10.78 -6.98
N SER A 69 -8.41 10.63 -5.70
CA SER A 69 -8.77 11.76 -4.83
C SER A 69 -7.64 12.77 -4.57
N LEU A 70 -6.39 12.40 -4.84
CA LEU A 70 -5.21 13.24 -4.60
C LEU A 70 -4.86 14.18 -5.76
N VAL A 71 -5.46 13.98 -6.92
CA VAL A 71 -5.08 14.64 -8.19
C VAL A 71 -6.28 14.98 -9.05
N SER A 72 -6.10 15.98 -9.93
CA SER A 72 -7.06 16.33 -10.98
C SER A 72 -6.38 17.21 -12.02
N GLY A 73 -6.96 17.31 -13.22
CA GLY A 73 -6.41 18.16 -14.27
C GLY A 73 -7.07 17.97 -15.64
N GLU A 74 -6.38 18.44 -16.67
CA GLU A 74 -6.86 18.31 -18.06
C GLU A 74 -6.34 17.02 -18.71
N LYS A 75 -5.03 16.72 -18.55
CA LYS A 75 -4.39 15.58 -19.21
C LYS A 75 -3.49 14.78 -18.27
N MET A 76 -3.67 13.47 -18.27
CA MET A 76 -2.83 12.52 -17.55
C MET A 76 -2.22 11.47 -18.47
N VAL A 77 -1.16 10.82 -18.00
CA VAL A 77 -0.65 9.55 -18.53
C VAL A 77 -0.35 8.57 -17.41
N ASP A 78 -0.70 7.32 -17.63
CA ASP A 78 -0.23 6.17 -16.86
C ASP A 78 0.81 5.43 -17.70
N LEU A 79 2.09 5.49 -17.28
CA LEU A 79 3.23 4.92 -18.01
C LEU A 79 3.40 3.41 -17.80
N THR A 80 2.63 2.81 -16.89
CA THR A 80 2.76 1.41 -16.47
C THR A 80 1.38 0.81 -16.21
N ALA A 81 0.49 1.01 -17.16
CA ALA A 81 -0.95 0.88 -16.90
C ALA A 81 -1.42 -0.53 -16.53
N GLY A 82 -0.73 -1.59 -16.96
CA GLY A 82 -1.02 -2.96 -16.56
C GLY A 82 -2.46 -3.37 -16.87
N TYR A 83 -3.18 -3.89 -15.89
CA TYR A 83 -4.62 -4.19 -16.03
C TYR A 83 -5.51 -2.93 -16.16
N GLY A 84 -4.96 -1.74 -15.88
CA GLY A 84 -5.65 -0.47 -16.06
C GLY A 84 -6.53 -0.04 -14.89
N VAL A 85 -6.44 -0.68 -13.72
CA VAL A 85 -7.25 -0.31 -12.56
C VAL A 85 -6.97 1.11 -12.11
N ASP A 86 -5.69 1.48 -11.95
CA ASP A 86 -5.29 2.83 -11.55
C ASP A 86 -5.66 3.84 -12.64
N THR A 87 -5.39 3.52 -13.91
CA THR A 87 -5.77 4.37 -15.06
C THR A 87 -7.26 4.66 -15.07
N TYR A 88 -8.10 3.64 -14.84
CA TYR A 88 -9.56 3.79 -14.86
C TYR A 88 -10.03 4.86 -13.87
N PHE A 89 -9.68 4.70 -12.58
CA PHE A 89 -10.14 5.62 -11.53
C PHE A 89 -9.45 6.99 -11.59
N LEU A 90 -8.16 7.04 -11.96
CA LEU A 90 -7.45 8.30 -12.17
C LEU A 90 -8.09 9.12 -13.33
N SER A 91 -8.45 8.45 -14.43
CA SER A 91 -9.02 9.11 -15.61
C SER A 91 -10.33 9.85 -15.33
N GLU A 92 -11.09 9.45 -14.30
CA GLU A 92 -12.30 10.14 -13.86
C GLU A 92 -12.02 11.59 -13.42
N GLN A 93 -10.78 11.91 -13.04
CA GLN A 93 -10.35 13.23 -12.59
C GLN A 93 -9.73 14.10 -13.70
N PHE A 94 -9.68 13.58 -14.95
CA PHE A 94 -9.04 14.24 -16.08
C PHE A 94 -9.93 14.21 -17.32
N LYS A 95 -9.78 15.22 -18.22
CA LYS A 95 -10.50 15.22 -19.49
C LYS A 95 -9.88 14.29 -20.54
N LYS A 96 -8.56 14.07 -20.44
CA LYS A 96 -7.79 13.22 -21.35
C LYS A 96 -6.88 12.32 -20.56
N ALA A 97 -6.80 11.06 -20.95
CA ALA A 97 -5.93 10.09 -20.35
C ALA A 97 -5.21 9.27 -21.42
N ASP A 98 -3.91 9.07 -21.23
CA ASP A 98 -3.10 8.16 -22.04
C ASP A 98 -2.75 6.94 -21.16
N TYR A 99 -3.14 5.75 -21.62
CA TYR A 99 -2.79 4.44 -21.05
C TYR A 99 -1.61 3.90 -21.83
N VAL A 100 -0.46 3.63 -21.18
CA VAL A 100 0.74 3.10 -21.81
C VAL A 100 1.10 1.76 -21.18
N GLU A 101 1.21 0.71 -22.00
CA GLU A 101 1.51 -0.65 -21.56
C GLU A 101 2.29 -1.39 -22.64
N GLN A 102 3.34 -2.11 -22.25
CA GLN A 102 4.20 -2.86 -23.15
C GLN A 102 3.64 -4.26 -23.52
N ASN A 103 2.69 -4.76 -22.74
CA ASN A 103 2.07 -6.07 -22.97
C ASN A 103 0.87 -5.92 -23.89
N GLU A 104 0.94 -6.51 -25.08
CA GLU A 104 -0.09 -6.42 -26.10
C GLU A 104 -1.45 -6.98 -25.62
N GLU A 105 -1.44 -8.08 -24.87
CA GLU A 105 -2.66 -8.69 -24.36
C GLU A 105 -3.38 -7.79 -23.33
N LEU A 106 -2.63 -7.11 -22.46
CA LEU A 106 -3.18 -6.13 -21.53
C LEU A 106 -3.76 -4.92 -22.27
N CYS A 107 -3.09 -4.45 -23.33
CA CYS A 107 -3.63 -3.40 -24.20
C CYS A 107 -4.95 -3.83 -24.89
N ARG A 108 -5.02 -5.09 -25.35
CA ARG A 108 -6.23 -5.66 -25.97
C ARG A 108 -7.40 -5.70 -24.98
N ILE A 109 -7.14 -6.17 -23.75
CA ILE A 109 -8.12 -6.22 -22.65
C ILE A 109 -8.57 -4.81 -22.28
N ALA A 110 -7.64 -3.87 -22.09
CA ALA A 110 -7.95 -2.48 -21.76
C ALA A 110 -8.79 -1.81 -22.85
N LYS A 111 -8.48 -2.05 -24.13
CA LYS A 111 -9.25 -1.52 -25.25
C LYS A 111 -10.72 -1.99 -25.19
N HIS A 112 -10.93 -3.29 -24.98
CA HIS A 112 -12.29 -3.84 -24.83
C HIS A 112 -13.01 -3.21 -23.62
N ASN A 113 -12.37 -3.22 -22.45
CA ASN A 113 -12.99 -2.81 -21.20
C ASN A 113 -13.33 -1.30 -21.18
N PHE A 114 -12.47 -0.46 -21.74
CA PHE A 114 -12.60 0.99 -21.63
C PHE A 114 -13.46 1.60 -22.73
N GLU A 115 -13.65 0.90 -23.86
CA GLU A 115 -14.53 1.37 -24.94
C GLU A 115 -15.96 1.64 -24.45
N PHE A 116 -16.44 0.85 -23.49
CA PHE A 116 -17.82 0.91 -22.98
C PHE A 116 -17.96 1.64 -21.65
N THR A 117 -16.88 1.94 -20.94
CA THR A 117 -16.96 2.34 -19.52
C THR A 117 -16.39 3.72 -19.22
N ILE A 118 -15.46 4.23 -20.02
CA ILE A 118 -14.88 5.55 -19.81
C ILE A 118 -15.62 6.59 -20.65
N HIS A 119 -16.63 7.24 -20.04
CA HIS A 119 -17.45 8.24 -20.70
C HIS A 119 -16.98 9.68 -20.47
N ASN A 120 -16.22 9.94 -19.39
CA ASN A 120 -15.86 11.28 -18.94
C ASN A 120 -14.51 11.78 -19.45
N SER A 121 -13.65 10.89 -19.94
CA SER A 121 -12.34 11.24 -20.48
C SER A 121 -12.12 10.66 -21.88
N GLN A 122 -11.34 11.38 -22.68
CA GLN A 122 -10.81 10.83 -23.92
C GLN A 122 -9.60 9.96 -23.59
N LEU A 123 -9.81 8.65 -23.46
CA LEU A 123 -8.73 7.68 -23.23
C LEU A 123 -8.10 7.25 -24.55
N LYS A 124 -6.77 7.25 -24.59
CA LYS A 124 -5.97 6.64 -25.67
C LYS A 124 -5.11 5.52 -25.12
N ILE A 125 -5.06 4.41 -25.83
CA ILE A 125 -4.25 3.23 -25.48
C ILE A 125 -3.03 3.19 -26.39
N HIS A 126 -1.86 3.08 -25.80
CA HIS A 126 -0.58 3.01 -26.47
C HIS A 126 0.11 1.69 -26.10
N HIS A 127 0.32 0.82 -27.07
CA HIS A 127 1.16 -0.37 -26.93
C HIS A 127 2.61 0.06 -27.10
N ALA A 128 3.27 0.42 -26.01
CA ALA A 128 4.63 0.95 -26.00
C ALA A 128 5.28 0.78 -24.63
N THR A 129 6.60 0.90 -24.54
CA THR A 129 7.31 1.12 -23.28
C THR A 129 7.11 2.57 -22.80
N ALA A 130 7.37 2.84 -21.52
CA ALA A 130 7.34 4.20 -20.98
C ALA A 130 8.34 5.11 -21.72
N GLU A 131 9.53 4.59 -22.00
CA GLU A 131 10.62 5.28 -22.68
C GLU A 131 10.25 5.65 -24.14
N ASP A 132 9.68 4.70 -24.88
CA ASP A 132 9.25 4.92 -26.27
C ASP A 132 8.12 5.95 -26.34
N TYR A 133 7.13 5.83 -25.44
CA TYR A 133 6.05 6.78 -25.35
C TYR A 133 6.55 8.20 -25.06
N LEU A 134 7.39 8.37 -24.04
CA LEU A 134 7.96 9.68 -23.68
C LEU A 134 8.80 10.27 -24.85
N SER A 135 9.54 9.43 -25.55
CA SER A 135 10.31 9.85 -26.74
C SER A 135 9.40 10.33 -27.87
N SER A 136 8.23 9.73 -28.04
CA SER A 136 7.24 10.12 -29.06
C SER A 136 6.62 11.50 -28.78
N LEU A 137 6.63 11.96 -27.53
CA LEU A 137 6.15 13.30 -27.14
C LEU A 137 7.16 14.43 -27.47
N SER A 138 8.36 14.09 -27.96
CA SER A 138 9.42 15.05 -28.30
C SER A 138 8.96 15.95 -29.44
N GLY A 139 8.70 17.23 -29.15
CA GLY A 139 8.15 18.23 -30.06
C GLY A 139 6.86 18.90 -29.57
N GLU A 140 6.19 18.32 -28.59
CA GLU A 140 5.01 18.91 -27.92
C GLU A 140 5.39 19.64 -26.60
N VAL A 141 6.62 20.14 -26.50
CA VAL A 141 7.08 20.89 -25.31
C VAL A 141 6.11 22.05 -25.02
N GLY A 142 5.46 22.00 -23.87
CA GLY A 142 4.54 23.07 -23.43
C GLY A 142 3.03 22.76 -23.53
N ARG A 143 2.63 21.62 -24.13
CA ARG A 143 1.25 21.10 -24.03
C ARG A 143 1.12 20.05 -22.91
N GLY A 144 1.70 20.39 -21.78
CA GLY A 144 2.12 19.51 -20.74
C GLY A 144 1.04 18.63 -20.10
N LEU A 145 1.53 17.60 -19.44
CA LEU A 145 0.73 16.68 -18.62
C LEU A 145 0.50 17.29 -17.22
N ASP A 146 -0.72 17.17 -16.71
CA ASP A 146 -1.05 17.56 -15.35
C ASP A 146 -0.75 16.42 -14.35
N LEU A 147 -0.76 15.16 -14.83
CA LEU A 147 -0.31 14.02 -14.07
C LEU A 147 0.49 13.06 -14.95
N ILE A 148 1.63 12.62 -14.43
CA ILE A 148 2.33 11.42 -14.87
C ILE A 148 2.27 10.43 -13.72
N PHE A 149 1.61 9.29 -13.94
CA PHE A 149 1.55 8.18 -13.00
C PHE A 149 2.48 7.07 -13.46
N ALA A 150 3.17 6.42 -12.53
CA ALA A 150 3.94 5.21 -12.78
C ALA A 150 3.96 4.28 -11.55
N ASP A 151 3.86 2.98 -11.80
CA ASP A 151 4.04 1.88 -10.86
C ASP A 151 5.23 1.01 -11.32
N PRO A 152 6.47 1.47 -11.08
CA PRO A 152 7.65 0.78 -11.59
C PRO A 152 7.80 -0.60 -10.94
N ALA A 153 7.80 -1.64 -11.77
CA ALA A 153 7.94 -3.02 -11.34
C ALA A 153 9.42 -3.40 -11.18
N ARG A 154 9.70 -4.34 -10.28
CA ARG A 154 11.05 -4.89 -10.11
C ARG A 154 11.52 -5.66 -11.34
N ARG A 155 12.81 -5.54 -11.67
CA ARG A 155 13.49 -6.48 -12.56
C ARG A 155 13.86 -7.72 -11.75
N ASP A 156 13.25 -8.86 -12.06
CA ASP A 156 13.49 -10.14 -11.34
C ASP A 156 14.84 -10.80 -11.65
N ASN A 157 15.86 -10.04 -12.05
CA ASN A 157 17.08 -10.63 -12.59
C ASN A 157 18.11 -11.13 -11.57
N HIS A 158 18.01 -10.80 -10.28
CA HIS A 158 18.92 -11.35 -9.26
C HIS A 158 18.25 -11.29 -7.88
N GLY A 159 18.18 -12.40 -7.17
CA GLY A 159 17.60 -12.57 -5.83
C GLY A 159 18.26 -11.75 -4.70
N GLY A 160 18.63 -10.52 -4.95
CA GLY A 160 19.20 -9.57 -3.98
C GLY A 160 18.14 -8.96 -3.08
N LYS A 161 18.46 -8.80 -1.80
CA LYS A 161 17.54 -8.30 -0.74
C LYS A 161 17.39 -6.76 -0.69
N VAL A 162 18.07 -5.99 -1.50
CA VAL A 162 18.03 -4.52 -1.47
C VAL A 162 17.19 -4.02 -2.63
N PHE A 163 16.16 -3.25 -2.32
CA PHE A 163 15.23 -2.69 -3.30
C PHE A 163 15.56 -1.22 -3.52
N ARG A 164 16.08 -0.88 -4.70
CA ARG A 164 16.33 0.49 -5.12
C ARG A 164 15.38 0.84 -6.27
N LEU A 165 15.04 2.12 -6.40
CA LEU A 165 14.23 2.59 -7.53
C LEU A 165 14.97 2.45 -8.87
N GLU A 166 16.29 2.57 -8.86
CA GLU A 166 17.14 2.36 -10.05
C GLU A 166 17.09 0.94 -10.60
N ASP A 167 16.69 -0.06 -9.78
CA ASP A 167 16.55 -1.46 -10.18
C ASP A 167 15.13 -1.78 -10.72
N CYS A 168 14.25 -0.79 -10.79
CA CYS A 168 12.89 -0.95 -11.29
C CYS A 168 12.79 -0.69 -12.82
N THR A 169 11.69 -1.14 -13.40
CA THR A 169 11.33 -0.84 -14.80
C THR A 169 9.92 -0.22 -14.81
N PRO A 170 9.75 0.96 -15.42
CA PRO A 170 10.80 1.87 -15.93
C PRO A 170 11.72 2.40 -14.82
N ASN A 171 12.98 2.75 -15.17
CA ASN A 171 13.90 3.40 -14.24
C ASN A 171 13.50 4.87 -14.05
N VAL A 172 12.62 5.12 -13.10
CA VAL A 172 12.07 6.46 -12.85
C VAL A 172 13.11 7.46 -12.36
N VAL A 173 14.24 7.01 -11.82
CA VAL A 173 15.34 7.88 -11.40
C VAL A 173 16.03 8.50 -12.62
N GLU A 174 16.36 7.68 -13.62
CA GLU A 174 16.94 8.13 -14.90
C GLU A 174 15.94 8.95 -15.71
N LEU A 175 14.67 8.55 -15.71
CA LEU A 175 13.62 9.23 -16.46
C LEU A 175 13.17 10.56 -15.84
N LEU A 176 13.50 10.84 -14.58
CA LEU A 176 12.95 11.98 -13.82
C LEU A 176 13.11 13.34 -14.55
N PRO A 177 14.28 13.68 -15.16
CA PRO A 177 14.40 14.92 -15.93
C PRO A 177 13.43 14.99 -17.13
N THR A 178 13.25 13.88 -17.84
CA THR A 178 12.32 13.77 -18.97
C THR A 178 10.86 13.91 -18.49
N LEU A 179 10.47 13.22 -17.41
CA LEU A 179 9.14 13.33 -16.84
C LEU A 179 8.82 14.78 -16.46
N LEU A 180 9.78 15.48 -15.84
CA LEU A 180 9.61 16.89 -15.44
C LEU A 180 9.45 17.83 -16.62
N SER A 181 10.13 17.55 -17.75
CA SER A 181 10.07 18.38 -18.97
C SER A 181 8.70 18.32 -19.65
N HIS A 182 7.97 17.23 -19.45
CA HIS A 182 6.62 17.04 -20.03
C HIS A 182 5.47 17.55 -19.14
N LEU A 183 5.74 18.01 -17.91
CA LEU A 183 4.71 18.50 -17.02
C LEU A 183 4.31 19.96 -17.33
N THR A 184 3.02 20.26 -17.14
CA THR A 184 2.56 21.64 -17.00
C THR A 184 3.21 22.33 -15.80
N PRO A 185 3.15 23.67 -15.68
CA PRO A 185 3.62 24.36 -14.46
C PRO A 185 3.01 23.85 -13.16
N LYS A 186 1.78 23.31 -13.19
CA LYS A 186 1.06 22.72 -12.05
C LYS A 186 1.08 21.19 -12.06
N GLY A 187 1.66 20.60 -13.09
CA GLY A 187 1.69 19.14 -13.27
C GLY A 187 2.49 18.44 -12.18
N ARG A 188 2.11 17.20 -11.92
CA ARG A 188 2.66 16.35 -10.86
C ARG A 188 3.10 15.00 -11.41
N ILE A 189 4.05 14.38 -10.72
CA ILE A 189 4.40 12.97 -10.88
C ILE A 189 3.86 12.23 -9.66
N MET A 190 3.14 11.13 -9.87
CA MET A 190 2.74 10.20 -8.82
C MET A 190 3.43 8.87 -9.08
N LEU A 191 4.24 8.41 -8.14
CA LEU A 191 4.89 7.10 -8.17
C LEU A 191 4.23 6.20 -7.13
N LYS A 192 3.75 5.03 -7.58
CA LYS A 192 3.29 3.96 -6.70
C LYS A 192 4.45 3.01 -6.45
N LEU A 193 4.78 2.78 -5.20
CA LEU A 193 5.91 1.97 -4.78
C LEU A 193 5.47 0.80 -3.92
N SER A 194 6.20 -0.30 -4.04
CA SER A 194 6.01 -1.47 -3.18
C SER A 194 6.18 -1.10 -1.70
N PRO A 195 5.34 -1.65 -0.79
CA PRO A 195 5.54 -1.52 0.66
C PRO A 195 6.91 -1.98 1.17
N MET A 196 7.61 -2.79 0.39
CA MET A 196 8.94 -3.31 0.75
C MET A 196 10.07 -2.29 0.56
N LEU A 197 9.87 -1.24 -0.24
CA LEU A 197 10.86 -0.19 -0.47
C LEU A 197 11.10 0.65 0.80
N ASP A 198 12.36 1.07 1.01
CA ASP A 198 12.69 2.07 2.03
C ASP A 198 12.30 3.46 1.53
N ILE A 199 11.38 4.09 2.26
CA ILE A 199 10.83 5.41 1.90
C ILE A 199 11.93 6.48 1.89
N THR A 200 12.84 6.44 2.87
CA THR A 200 13.91 7.44 3.00
C THR A 200 14.90 7.33 1.85
N GLN A 201 15.26 6.10 1.49
CA GLN A 201 16.15 5.84 0.37
C GLN A 201 15.49 6.24 -0.96
N ALA A 202 14.22 5.88 -1.18
CA ALA A 202 13.49 6.24 -2.39
C ALA A 202 13.40 7.77 -2.58
N VAL A 203 13.05 8.51 -1.53
CA VAL A 203 13.01 9.98 -1.58
C VAL A 203 14.40 10.55 -1.85
N LYS A 204 15.46 9.98 -1.26
CA LYS A 204 16.85 10.43 -1.50
C LYS A 204 17.28 10.21 -2.95
N GLU A 205 16.98 9.06 -3.55
CA GLU A 205 17.30 8.75 -4.96
C GLU A 205 16.62 9.75 -5.92
N LEU A 206 15.38 10.16 -5.59
CA LEU A 206 14.61 11.12 -6.39
C LEU A 206 14.95 12.60 -6.09
N SER A 207 15.77 12.88 -5.08
CA SER A 207 16.12 14.25 -4.65
C SER A 207 17.26 14.87 -5.48
N ALA A 208 17.79 14.18 -6.49
CA ALA A 208 18.84 14.70 -7.39
C ALA A 208 18.37 15.91 -8.22
N VAL A 209 17.08 16.20 -8.26
CA VAL A 209 16.45 17.35 -8.92
C VAL A 209 15.68 18.13 -7.88
N SER A 210 15.64 19.48 -8.00
CA SER A 210 14.93 20.39 -7.07
C SER A 210 13.41 20.18 -7.10
N ILE A 211 12.97 19.02 -6.66
CA ILE A 211 11.55 18.65 -6.53
C ILE A 211 11.30 18.08 -5.12
N GLN A 212 10.17 18.44 -4.55
CA GLN A 212 9.74 17.93 -3.25
C GLN A 212 8.69 16.85 -3.44
N TRP A 213 8.66 15.90 -2.51
CA TRP A 213 7.73 14.78 -2.53
C TRP A 213 6.84 14.78 -1.30
N SER A 214 5.54 14.66 -1.48
CA SER A 214 4.64 14.21 -0.42
C SER A 214 4.63 12.69 -0.42
N VAL A 215 4.67 12.10 0.76
CA VAL A 215 4.68 10.65 0.95
C VAL A 215 3.35 10.21 1.53
N TYR A 216 2.71 9.21 0.92
CA TYR A 216 1.51 8.58 1.45
C TYR A 216 1.79 7.11 1.68
N VAL A 217 1.69 6.67 2.93
CA VAL A 217 1.75 5.24 3.29
C VAL A 217 0.32 4.77 3.44
N VAL A 218 -0.12 3.96 2.50
CA VAL A 218 -1.52 3.54 2.37
C VAL A 218 -1.68 2.10 2.84
N ALA A 219 -2.50 1.91 3.87
CA ALA A 219 -2.92 0.61 4.37
C ALA A 219 -4.41 0.38 4.13
N VAL A 220 -4.81 -0.87 4.16
CA VAL A 220 -6.22 -1.30 4.19
C VAL A 220 -6.33 -2.41 5.24
N LYS A 221 -7.21 -2.23 6.23
CA LYS A 221 -7.41 -3.19 7.32
C LYS A 221 -6.10 -3.58 8.01
N ASN A 222 -5.28 -2.57 8.35
CA ASN A 222 -3.99 -2.72 9.03
C ASN A 222 -2.90 -3.48 8.23
N GLU A 223 -2.99 -3.50 6.91
CA GLU A 223 -1.96 -4.04 6.01
C GLU A 223 -1.53 -2.96 5.02
N VAL A 224 -0.24 -2.60 5.00
CA VAL A 224 0.29 -1.63 4.03
C VAL A 224 0.21 -2.20 2.63
N LYS A 225 -0.51 -1.53 1.76
CA LYS A 225 -0.71 -1.96 0.36
C LYS A 225 0.25 -1.28 -0.60
N GLU A 226 0.53 0.00 -0.39
CA GLU A 226 1.39 0.79 -1.27
C GLU A 226 1.98 1.99 -0.55
N VAL A 227 3.06 2.52 -1.10
CA VAL A 227 3.63 3.83 -0.75
C VAL A 227 3.52 4.70 -1.99
N LEU A 228 2.90 5.89 -1.87
CA LEU A 228 2.81 6.83 -2.96
C LEU A 228 3.78 7.99 -2.72
N LEU A 229 4.49 8.38 -3.75
CA LEU A 229 5.26 9.62 -3.80
C LEU A 229 4.58 10.56 -4.79
N LEU A 230 4.11 11.71 -4.31
CA LEU A 230 3.47 12.72 -5.14
C LEU A 230 4.34 13.97 -5.19
N SER A 231 4.81 14.33 -6.39
CA SER A 231 5.70 15.48 -6.55
C SER A 231 4.99 16.80 -6.28
N ARG A 232 5.73 17.75 -5.74
CA ARG A 232 5.32 19.15 -5.59
C ARG A 232 6.33 20.04 -6.29
N LYS A 233 5.88 20.93 -7.14
CA LYS A 233 6.69 22.07 -7.58
C LYS A 233 6.60 23.14 -6.49
N SER A 234 7.59 23.21 -5.61
CA SER A 234 7.68 24.26 -4.61
C SER A 234 8.57 25.40 -5.13
N LYS A 235 8.11 26.64 -4.99
CA LYS A 235 8.94 27.83 -5.08
C LYS A 235 9.62 28.15 -3.73
N ASP A 236 9.18 27.45 -2.68
CA ASP A 236 9.63 27.66 -1.31
C ASP A 236 10.39 26.43 -0.82
N GLU A 237 11.72 26.55 -0.80
CA GLU A 237 12.63 25.50 -0.30
C GLU A 237 12.42 25.18 1.18
N SER A 238 11.67 26.00 1.92
CA SER A 238 11.33 25.79 3.32
C SER A 238 10.21 24.79 3.56
N GLN A 239 9.45 24.39 2.51
CA GLN A 239 8.36 23.42 2.66
C GLN A 239 8.92 22.00 2.80
N LYS A 240 8.68 21.43 3.97
CA LYS A 240 9.12 20.08 4.35
C LYS A 240 8.30 18.99 3.68
N THR A 241 8.90 17.83 3.50
CA THR A 241 8.18 16.63 3.02
C THR A 241 7.12 16.21 4.05
N ASP A 242 5.84 16.32 3.69
CA ASP A 242 4.76 15.78 4.50
C ASP A 242 4.62 14.28 4.26
N ILE A 243 4.43 13.56 5.35
CA ILE A 243 4.16 12.12 5.34
C ILE A 243 2.76 11.90 5.88
N THR A 244 1.91 11.28 5.09
CA THR A 244 0.56 10.87 5.48
C THR A 244 0.55 9.34 5.64
N ALA A 245 0.32 8.86 6.84
CA ALA A 245 0.07 7.46 7.12
C ALA A 245 -1.44 7.26 7.29
N ILE A 246 -2.06 6.47 6.42
CA ILE A 246 -3.50 6.29 6.38
C ILE A 246 -3.86 4.81 6.25
N ASP A 247 -4.82 4.36 7.06
CA ASP A 247 -5.55 3.11 6.83
C ASP A 247 -6.91 3.47 6.23
N LEU A 248 -7.18 3.03 5.01
CA LEU A 248 -8.42 3.36 4.31
C LEU A 248 -9.67 2.68 4.91
N ALA A 249 -9.51 1.80 5.88
CA ALA A 249 -10.62 1.28 6.68
C ALA A 249 -11.06 2.29 7.76
N GLU A 250 -10.19 3.20 8.18
CA GLU A 250 -10.43 4.25 9.18
C GLU A 250 -9.75 5.57 8.74
N PRO A 251 -10.15 6.15 7.59
CA PRO A 251 -9.44 7.28 6.99
C PRO A 251 -9.43 8.55 7.85
N GLU A 252 -10.39 8.71 8.73
CA GLU A 252 -10.48 9.82 9.68
C GLU A 252 -9.35 9.81 10.72
N LYS A 253 -8.69 8.66 10.91
CA LYS A 253 -7.54 8.48 11.80
C LYS A 253 -6.19 8.65 11.09
N ALA A 254 -6.14 9.30 9.94
CA ALA A 254 -4.90 9.55 9.23
C ALA A 254 -3.90 10.33 10.10
N PHE A 255 -2.63 9.90 10.07
CA PHE A 255 -1.55 10.51 10.85
C PHE A 255 -0.60 11.26 9.90
N ILE A 256 -0.63 12.59 9.98
CA ILE A 256 0.15 13.47 9.10
C ILE A 256 1.29 14.08 9.90
N PHE A 257 2.52 14.02 9.38
CA PHE A 257 3.71 14.55 10.05
C PHE A 257 4.86 14.79 9.06
N THR A 258 5.92 15.45 9.55
CA THR A 258 7.18 15.59 8.81
C THR A 258 8.30 14.77 9.45
N ARG A 259 9.32 14.40 8.66
CA ARG A 259 10.51 13.72 9.20
C ARG A 259 11.21 14.53 10.28
N GLU A 260 11.14 15.86 10.19
CA GLU A 260 11.75 16.75 11.16
C GLU A 260 11.02 16.73 12.50
N GLU A 261 9.67 16.71 12.50
CA GLU A 261 8.88 16.54 13.73
C GLU A 261 9.25 15.23 14.43
N GLU A 262 9.29 14.10 13.71
CA GLU A 262 9.69 12.81 14.29
C GLU A 262 11.14 12.84 14.81
N ARG A 263 12.07 13.48 14.08
CA ARG A 263 13.48 13.57 14.50
C ARG A 263 13.64 14.41 15.77
N ASN A 264 12.96 15.53 15.87
CA ASN A 264 13.05 16.48 16.97
C ASN A 264 12.23 16.06 18.20
N CYS A 265 11.37 15.06 18.05
CA CYS A 265 10.57 14.53 19.14
C CYS A 265 11.45 13.79 20.15
N ALA A 266 11.28 14.08 21.43
CA ALA A 266 11.94 13.35 22.51
C ALA A 266 11.31 11.94 22.67
N LEU A 267 12.13 10.96 23.03
CA LEU A 267 11.62 9.65 23.38
C LEU A 267 11.05 9.71 24.81
N ILE A 268 9.76 9.43 24.95
CA ILE A 268 9.12 9.29 26.27
C ILE A 268 9.15 7.78 26.62
N ASN A 269 10.16 7.39 27.39
CA ASN A 269 10.24 6.03 27.94
C ASN A 269 9.40 5.95 29.21
N GLY A 270 8.56 4.92 29.30
CA GLY A 270 7.80 4.64 30.49
C GLY A 270 8.57 3.73 31.45
N ASP A 271 8.45 4.00 32.75
CA ASP A 271 8.69 2.99 33.77
C ASP A 271 7.43 2.12 33.81
N ALA A 272 7.49 1.01 33.08
CA ALA A 272 6.33 0.13 32.95
C ALA A 272 6.20 -0.83 34.13
N THR A 273 5.92 -0.29 35.31
CA THR A 273 5.30 -1.05 36.40
C THR A 273 3.78 -1.04 36.20
N LEU A 274 3.34 -1.62 35.07
CA LEU A 274 1.92 -1.61 34.69
C LEU A 274 1.19 -2.78 35.35
N ASN A 275 0.52 -2.50 36.45
CA ASN A 275 -0.54 -3.33 36.99
C ASN A 275 -1.88 -2.71 36.56
N GLY A 276 -2.29 -2.95 35.29
CA GLY A 276 -3.47 -2.34 34.69
C GLY A 276 -3.10 -1.32 33.59
N GLY A 277 -4.12 -0.61 33.07
CA GLY A 277 -3.96 0.36 31.98
C GLY A 277 -4.14 -0.25 30.60
N PHE A 278 -3.67 0.46 29.59
CA PHE A 278 -3.93 0.13 28.20
C PHE A 278 -2.63 0.03 27.40
N LEU A 279 -2.57 -0.97 26.52
CA LEU A 279 -1.48 -1.19 25.58
C LEU A 279 -1.93 -0.78 24.17
N TYR A 280 -1.09 -0.04 23.46
CA TYR A 280 -1.37 0.52 22.15
C TYR A 280 -0.36 0.02 21.13
N GLU A 281 -0.83 -0.35 19.95
CA GLU A 281 0.00 -0.61 18.78
C GLU A 281 -0.51 0.23 17.60
N PRO A 282 0.28 1.18 17.08
CA PRO A 282 -0.08 1.96 15.91
C PRO A 282 -0.39 1.07 14.71
N ASN A 283 -1.24 1.54 13.81
CA ASN A 283 -1.53 0.79 12.60
C ASN A 283 -0.29 0.64 11.70
N ALA A 284 -0.37 -0.30 10.77
CA ALA A 284 0.74 -0.65 9.89
C ALA A 284 1.23 0.53 9.04
N ALA A 285 0.35 1.48 8.67
CA ALA A 285 0.75 2.67 7.91
C ALA A 285 1.66 3.58 8.73
N ILE A 286 1.32 3.85 9.99
CA ILE A 286 2.13 4.67 10.91
C ILE A 286 3.48 4.00 11.18
N LEU A 287 3.47 2.69 11.42
CA LEU A 287 4.70 1.92 11.65
C LEU A 287 5.61 1.95 10.42
N LYS A 288 5.08 1.75 9.22
CA LYS A 288 5.83 1.85 7.97
C LYS A 288 6.33 3.28 7.69
N ALA A 289 5.52 4.29 8.03
CA ALA A 289 5.89 5.70 7.90
C ALA A 289 7.00 6.12 8.89
N GLY A 290 7.19 5.38 9.99
CA GLY A 290 8.28 5.60 10.95
C GLY A 290 8.00 6.70 11.96
N ALA A 291 6.74 6.95 12.34
CA ALA A 291 6.35 7.93 13.36
C ALA A 291 6.35 7.28 14.75
N TYR A 292 7.49 6.90 15.26
CA TYR A 292 7.58 6.13 16.50
C TYR A 292 7.57 6.97 17.78
N LYS A 293 8.25 8.13 17.78
CA LYS A 293 8.30 9.03 18.93
C LYS A 293 7.12 10.00 18.93
N LEU A 294 6.78 10.48 17.75
CA LEU A 294 5.72 11.47 17.58
C LEU A 294 4.33 10.91 17.92
N VAL A 295 4.08 9.62 17.68
CA VAL A 295 2.88 8.94 18.16
C VAL A 295 2.78 9.00 19.68
N ALA A 296 3.87 8.67 20.39
CA ALA A 296 3.88 8.77 21.84
C ALA A 296 3.56 10.20 22.32
N GLN A 297 4.21 11.18 21.72
CA GLN A 297 4.00 12.61 22.09
C GLN A 297 2.56 13.08 21.82
N ARG A 298 2.02 12.81 20.62
CA ARG A 298 0.68 13.31 20.24
C ARG A 298 -0.46 12.69 21.02
N TYR A 299 -0.30 11.44 21.44
CA TYR A 299 -1.32 10.72 22.22
C TYR A 299 -1.00 10.65 23.71
N GLY A 300 0.06 11.30 24.19
CA GLY A 300 0.44 11.27 25.61
C GLY A 300 0.80 9.86 26.11
N LEU A 301 1.36 9.03 25.23
CA LEU A 301 1.69 7.65 25.51
C LEU A 301 3.16 7.49 25.93
N GLN A 302 3.44 6.45 26.68
CA GLN A 302 4.80 6.05 27.04
C GLN A 302 5.22 4.85 26.20
N LYS A 303 6.42 4.90 25.59
CA LYS A 303 6.95 3.82 24.77
C LYS A 303 7.62 2.76 25.66
N LEU A 304 7.37 1.48 25.42
CA LEU A 304 7.88 0.38 26.26
C LEU A 304 9.39 0.13 26.12
N ASP A 305 9.93 0.35 24.92
CA ASP A 305 11.35 0.13 24.63
C ASP A 305 11.72 0.84 23.32
N VAL A 306 13.01 1.11 23.09
CA VAL A 306 13.49 1.79 21.87
C VAL A 306 13.06 1.08 20.59
N ASN A 307 13.16 -0.25 20.56
CA ASN A 307 12.84 -1.06 19.39
C ASN A 307 11.48 -1.78 19.48
N THR A 308 10.73 -1.56 20.56
CA THR A 308 9.36 -2.07 20.72
C THR A 308 8.39 -0.95 20.38
N HIS A 309 7.64 -1.12 19.27
CA HIS A 309 6.65 -0.12 18.83
C HIS A 309 5.28 -0.39 19.48
N LEU A 310 5.31 -0.64 20.78
CA LEU A 310 4.16 -0.71 21.67
C LEU A 310 4.26 0.41 22.70
N TYR A 311 3.10 0.90 23.09
CA TYR A 311 2.98 2.06 23.97
C TYR A 311 1.94 1.78 25.04
N VAL A 312 1.98 2.56 26.13
CA VAL A 312 1.08 2.38 27.26
C VAL A 312 0.56 3.71 27.78
N SER A 313 -0.62 3.63 28.40
CA SER A 313 -1.24 4.70 29.16
C SER A 313 -2.11 4.10 30.26
N ASP A 314 -2.25 4.79 31.38
CA ASP A 314 -3.18 4.41 32.47
C ASP A 314 -4.63 4.68 32.09
N THR A 315 -4.88 5.52 31.09
CA THR A 315 -6.22 5.90 30.62
C THR A 315 -6.44 5.47 29.18
N LEU A 316 -7.67 5.09 28.85
CA LEU A 316 -8.07 4.79 27.47
C LEU A 316 -8.00 6.05 26.60
N ILE A 317 -7.25 5.98 25.51
CA ILE A 317 -7.19 7.00 24.49
C ILE A 317 -8.19 6.62 23.38
N GLU A 318 -9.27 7.38 23.31
CA GLU A 318 -10.26 7.23 22.24
C GLU A 318 -9.66 7.63 20.89
N ASN A 319 -10.14 7.03 19.79
CA ASN A 319 -9.73 7.33 18.43
C ASN A 319 -8.22 7.13 18.14
N PHE A 320 -7.54 6.27 18.91
CA PHE A 320 -6.17 5.92 18.59
C PHE A 320 -6.09 5.22 17.22
N PRO A 321 -5.17 5.60 16.32
CA PRO A 321 -5.02 5.00 15.00
C PRO A 321 -4.27 3.67 15.08
N GLY A 322 -4.92 2.62 15.55
CA GLY A 322 -4.30 1.33 15.73
C GLY A 322 -5.10 0.36 16.59
N ARG A 323 -4.40 -0.56 17.23
CA ARG A 323 -5.00 -1.57 18.13
C ARG A 323 -4.77 -1.18 19.57
N VAL A 324 -5.80 -1.40 20.40
CA VAL A 324 -5.77 -1.13 21.83
C VAL A 324 -6.16 -2.38 22.57
N TRP A 325 -5.45 -2.67 23.68
CA TRP A 325 -5.77 -3.74 24.60
C TRP A 325 -5.78 -3.20 26.01
N GLN A 326 -6.73 -3.66 26.81
CA GLN A 326 -6.73 -3.47 28.25
C GLN A 326 -5.81 -4.52 28.88
N ILE A 327 -4.85 -4.09 29.68
CA ILE A 327 -3.91 -4.97 30.38
C ILE A 327 -4.60 -5.50 31.63
N ASN A 328 -4.79 -6.81 31.72
CA ASN A 328 -5.33 -7.46 32.89
C ASN A 328 -4.23 -7.75 33.93
N SER A 329 -3.05 -8.14 33.44
CA SER A 329 -1.87 -8.36 34.29
C SER A 329 -0.59 -8.43 33.47
N GLN A 330 0.56 -8.11 34.09
CA GLN A 330 1.85 -8.67 33.66
C GLN A 330 1.89 -10.13 34.11
N CYS A 331 2.12 -11.04 33.17
CA CYS A 331 2.14 -12.45 33.50
C CYS A 331 3.54 -13.05 33.28
N THR A 332 3.82 -14.07 34.05
CA THR A 332 4.96 -14.96 33.79
C THR A 332 4.54 -16.07 32.84
N ILE A 333 5.53 -16.81 32.34
CA ILE A 333 5.29 -17.99 31.49
C ILE A 333 4.35 -19.00 32.19
N HIS A 334 4.41 -19.09 33.53
CA HIS A 334 3.60 -20.03 34.30
C HIS A 334 2.14 -19.59 34.42
N ASP A 335 1.86 -18.29 34.51
CA ASP A 335 0.51 -17.76 34.72
C ASP A 335 -0.39 -17.91 33.48
N ALA A 336 0.20 -17.91 32.29
CA ALA A 336 -0.49 -18.03 31.00
C ALA A 336 -0.69 -19.48 30.51
N GLN A 337 -0.17 -20.48 31.22
CA GLN A 337 -0.15 -21.88 30.73
C GLN A 337 -1.57 -22.48 30.61
N GLY A 338 -1.81 -23.17 29.48
CA GLY A 338 -3.02 -23.99 29.26
C GLY A 338 -4.31 -23.24 28.91
N SER A 339 -4.28 -21.92 28.85
CA SER A 339 -5.44 -21.11 28.50
C SER A 339 -5.70 -21.05 26.98
N GLN A 340 -6.84 -20.49 26.58
CA GLN A 340 -7.14 -20.15 25.20
C GLN A 340 -6.86 -18.67 24.99
N ALA A 341 -5.89 -18.35 24.11
CA ALA A 341 -5.51 -16.96 23.85
C ALA A 341 -4.86 -16.79 22.47
N ASN A 342 -5.00 -15.61 21.90
CA ASN A 342 -4.26 -15.16 20.73
C ASN A 342 -2.86 -14.71 21.15
N VAL A 343 -1.83 -15.03 20.37
CA VAL A 343 -0.44 -14.69 20.70
C VAL A 343 0.11 -13.65 19.75
N LEU A 344 0.67 -12.58 20.29
CA LEU A 344 1.41 -11.56 19.55
C LEU A 344 2.84 -11.43 20.11
N CYS A 345 3.81 -11.27 19.21
CA CYS A 345 5.20 -10.99 19.61
C CYS A 345 5.68 -9.73 18.87
N ARG A 346 6.27 -8.79 19.64
CA ARG A 346 6.86 -7.55 19.14
C ARG A 346 8.20 -7.33 19.81
N ASN A 347 9.29 -7.49 19.05
CA ASN A 347 10.65 -7.43 19.61
C ASN A 347 10.85 -8.41 20.79
N TYR A 348 10.29 -9.61 20.65
CA TYR A 348 10.35 -10.66 21.67
C TYR A 348 11.28 -11.78 21.21
N PRO A 349 12.00 -12.50 22.10
CA PRO A 349 12.96 -13.55 21.71
C PRO A 349 12.36 -14.76 21.00
N LEU A 350 11.06 -15.00 21.16
CA LEU A 350 10.34 -16.12 20.53
C LEU A 350 9.37 -15.62 19.48
N THR A 351 9.12 -16.43 18.45
CA THR A 351 8.00 -16.19 17.51
C THR A 351 6.66 -16.48 18.21
N PRO A 352 5.53 -15.98 17.67
CA PRO A 352 4.21 -16.30 18.20
C PRO A 352 3.96 -17.81 18.34
N GLU A 353 4.36 -18.61 17.35
CA GLU A 353 4.21 -20.07 17.33
C GLU A 353 5.07 -20.74 18.42
N GLN A 354 6.32 -20.29 18.59
CA GLN A 354 7.21 -20.80 19.63
C GLN A 354 6.69 -20.46 21.03
N LEU A 355 6.21 -19.21 21.21
CA LEU A 355 5.66 -18.78 22.48
C LEU A 355 4.37 -19.54 22.82
N LYS A 356 3.46 -19.70 21.86
CA LYS A 356 2.25 -20.48 22.00
C LYS A 356 2.54 -21.93 22.42
N LYS A 357 3.50 -22.58 21.73
CA LYS A 357 3.93 -23.95 22.09
C LYS A 357 4.51 -24.03 23.50
N LYS A 358 5.34 -23.06 23.89
CA LYS A 358 5.97 -23.00 25.21
C LYS A 358 4.95 -22.82 26.34
N LEU A 359 3.88 -22.05 26.06
CA LEU A 359 2.81 -21.79 27.02
C LEU A 359 1.66 -22.81 26.94
N HIS A 360 1.73 -23.79 26.04
CA HIS A 360 0.67 -24.77 25.79
C HIS A 360 -0.71 -24.12 25.54
N LEU A 361 -0.73 -22.96 24.84
CA LEU A 361 -1.95 -22.23 24.55
C LEU A 361 -2.74 -22.87 23.39
N ARG A 362 -4.06 -22.77 23.48
CA ARG A 362 -4.99 -23.07 22.38
C ARG A 362 -5.37 -21.77 21.65
N ASP A 363 -5.54 -21.84 20.34
CA ASP A 363 -5.96 -20.68 19.54
C ASP A 363 -7.40 -20.26 19.87
N GLY A 364 -7.64 -18.95 19.78
CA GLY A 364 -8.96 -18.35 19.88
C GLY A 364 -9.25 -17.70 21.24
N GLY A 365 -10.53 -17.39 21.44
CA GLY A 365 -10.96 -16.59 22.58
C GLY A 365 -10.73 -15.08 22.38
N THR A 366 -11.08 -14.30 23.40
CA THR A 366 -10.94 -12.82 23.41
C THR A 366 -9.60 -12.36 23.99
N ALA A 367 -8.95 -13.22 24.75
CA ALA A 367 -7.68 -12.94 25.43
C ALA A 367 -6.48 -12.94 24.48
N PHE A 368 -5.49 -12.12 24.82
CA PHE A 368 -4.22 -12.00 24.13
C PHE A 368 -3.07 -12.21 25.11
N VAL A 369 -2.06 -12.97 24.69
CA VAL A 369 -0.74 -12.99 25.31
C VAL A 369 0.20 -12.21 24.39
N ILE A 370 0.71 -11.07 24.86
CA ILE A 370 1.53 -10.16 24.09
C ILE A 370 2.95 -10.19 24.64
N GLY A 371 3.88 -10.80 23.89
CA GLY A 371 5.30 -10.84 24.21
C GLY A 371 6.02 -9.64 23.60
N CYS A 372 6.74 -8.88 24.43
CA CYS A 372 7.53 -7.76 23.96
C CYS A 372 8.76 -7.52 24.84
N ARG A 373 9.59 -6.52 24.53
CA ARG A 373 10.60 -5.98 25.44
C ARG A 373 10.11 -4.72 26.11
N VAL A 374 10.37 -4.65 27.40
CA VAL A 374 10.13 -3.46 28.24
C VAL A 374 11.46 -3.11 28.91
N ASN A 375 12.03 -1.95 28.61
CA ASN A 375 13.33 -1.51 29.11
C ASN A 375 14.42 -2.61 28.99
N GLY A 376 14.51 -3.23 27.80
CA GLY A 376 15.47 -4.30 27.46
C GLY A 376 15.08 -5.70 27.96
N LYS A 377 14.09 -5.86 28.84
CA LYS A 377 13.70 -7.14 29.42
C LYS A 377 12.52 -7.78 28.68
N PRO A 378 12.59 -9.08 28.32
CA PRO A 378 11.44 -9.81 27.78
C PRO A 378 10.30 -9.84 28.80
N THR A 379 9.12 -9.37 28.37
CA THR A 379 7.94 -9.24 29.22
C THR A 379 6.72 -9.81 28.49
N LEU A 380 5.78 -10.40 29.24
CA LEU A 380 4.51 -10.89 28.75
C LEU A 380 3.37 -10.08 29.40
N PHE A 381 2.42 -9.66 28.57
CA PHE A 381 1.14 -9.09 29.02
C PHE A 381 0.02 -10.04 28.69
N TYR A 382 -0.88 -10.22 29.65
CA TYR A 382 -2.19 -10.82 29.42
C TYR A 382 -3.23 -9.71 29.31
N ALA A 383 -3.91 -9.65 28.19
CA ALA A 383 -4.72 -8.49 27.85
C ALA A 383 -5.96 -8.88 27.03
N GLU A 384 -6.94 -8.00 26.97
CA GLU A 384 -8.14 -8.15 26.15
C GLU A 384 -8.26 -6.97 25.18
N ARG A 385 -8.75 -7.24 23.99
CA ARG A 385 -8.93 -6.18 22.98
C ARG A 385 -10.10 -5.28 23.36
N VAL A 386 -9.87 -3.95 23.32
CA VAL A 386 -10.90 -2.92 23.49
C VAL A 386 -11.66 -2.69 22.19
#